data_6d9af7f2e7173a40688279d5e15d329a
#
_entry.id   6d9af7f2e7173a40688279d5e15d329a
#
_cell.length_a   1.000
_cell.length_b   1.000
_cell.length_c   1.000
_cell.angle_alpha   90.00
_cell.angle_beta   90.00
_cell.angle_gamma   90.00
#
_symmetry.space_group_name_H-M   'P 1'
#
loop_
_entity.id
_entity.type
_entity.pdbx_description
1 polymer ?
#
loop_
_entity_poly.entity_id
_entity_poly.type
_entity_poly.pdbx_seq_one_letter_code
_entity_poly.pdbx_strand_id
1 'polypeptide(L)'
;DLYWFSNYESSFGSESELRSLIKTFKNNGIGTIADVVINHRKNVSTWFDFPVETYKGVTYEMKSTDICANDDGGKTKKEADKQGVKLSSNNDTGEDWGGMRDLDHNSQNVQTIVKAYLDMLLNDFGYAGFRYDMVKGYSGKFTGIYNDAAKPTYSVGEYWNGNVSVVKNWLEATKVNDKITSAAFDFPIRYVVRDAIKSNWSTVKTDGLANDPAYKQYAITFVENHDTEYRSASEQQDPIRKDTLAANAYILASCGTPCVFYKHWIDCKQDIKAMI
;
A
#
# COMPACT_ATOMS: atom_id res chain seq x y z
N ASP A 1 -7.05 9.35 -1.51
CA ASP A 1 -6.82 10.66 -2.13
C ASP A 1 -8.04 11.15 -2.90
N LEU A 2 -8.18 12.49 -3.00
CA LEU A 2 -9.26 13.10 -3.78
C LEU A 2 -8.91 13.13 -5.28
N TYR A 3 -7.76 13.72 -5.61
CA TYR A 3 -7.28 13.87 -6.97
C TYR A 3 -6.21 12.84 -7.29
N TRP A 4 -6.31 12.19 -8.46
CA TRP A 4 -5.34 11.19 -8.92
C TRP A 4 -4.50 11.71 -10.10
N PHE A 5 -5.05 12.63 -10.90
CA PHE A 5 -4.39 13.10 -12.12
C PHE A 5 -4.02 14.58 -12.10
N SER A 6 -4.70 15.41 -11.31
CA SER A 6 -4.70 16.86 -11.53
C SER A 6 -4.08 17.70 -10.41
N ASN A 7 -3.76 17.11 -9.23
CA ASN A 7 -3.22 17.91 -8.13
C ASN A 7 -2.16 17.16 -7.33
N TYR A 8 -0.93 17.60 -7.47
CA TYR A 8 0.26 17.11 -6.75
C TYR A 8 0.92 18.18 -5.88
N GLU A 9 0.23 19.29 -5.64
CA GLU A 9 0.67 20.29 -4.68
C GLU A 9 0.37 19.85 -3.24
N SER A 10 1.32 19.98 -2.34
CA SER A 10 1.18 19.59 -0.94
C SER A 10 1.98 20.48 0.00
N SER A 11 1.82 20.26 1.30
CA SER A 11 2.65 20.90 2.34
C SER A 11 4.13 20.48 2.29
N PHE A 12 4.45 19.42 1.56
CA PHE A 12 5.82 18.93 1.38
C PHE A 12 6.52 19.50 0.14
N GLY A 13 5.77 20.14 -0.76
CA GLY A 13 6.30 20.75 -1.97
C GLY A 13 5.33 20.74 -3.13
N SER A 14 5.77 21.36 -4.21
CA SER A 14 5.06 21.44 -5.48
C SER A 14 5.26 20.18 -6.34
N GLU A 15 4.43 20.01 -7.36
CA GLU A 15 4.60 18.96 -8.37
C GLU A 15 5.97 19.04 -9.05
N SER A 16 6.45 20.24 -9.35
CA SER A 16 7.76 20.42 -10.00
C SER A 16 8.91 19.96 -9.11
N GLU A 17 8.82 20.18 -7.80
CA GLU A 17 9.80 19.70 -6.82
C GLU A 17 9.74 18.19 -6.70
N LEU A 18 8.54 17.59 -6.67
CA LEU A 18 8.36 16.14 -6.67
C LEU A 18 9.01 15.49 -7.91
N ARG A 19 8.76 16.02 -9.09
CA ARG A 19 9.37 15.53 -10.34
C ARG A 19 10.89 15.68 -10.34
N SER A 20 11.40 16.79 -9.81
CA SER A 20 12.85 17.02 -9.64
C SER A 20 13.46 16.02 -8.66
N LEU A 21 12.77 15.73 -7.55
CA LEU A 21 13.19 14.75 -6.56
C LEU A 21 13.30 13.33 -7.17
N ILE A 22 12.25 12.88 -7.85
CA ILE A 22 12.22 11.57 -8.52
C ILE A 22 13.38 11.44 -9.51
N LYS A 23 13.58 12.47 -10.34
CA LYS A 23 14.69 12.52 -11.30
C LYS A 23 16.05 12.47 -10.62
N THR A 24 16.22 13.19 -9.50
CA THR A 24 17.47 13.21 -8.74
C THR A 24 17.80 11.83 -8.17
N PHE A 25 16.83 11.15 -7.56
CA PHE A 25 17.00 9.79 -7.08
C PHE A 25 17.38 8.84 -8.21
N LYS A 26 16.65 8.88 -9.32
CA LYS A 26 16.92 8.06 -10.52
C LYS A 26 18.33 8.27 -11.06
N ASN A 27 18.80 9.51 -11.15
CA ASN A 27 20.15 9.84 -11.63
C ASN A 27 21.26 9.32 -10.69
N ASN A 28 20.93 9.05 -9.44
CA ASN A 28 21.83 8.44 -8.45
C ASN A 28 21.61 6.91 -8.29
N GLY A 29 20.90 6.28 -9.21
CA GLY A 29 20.68 4.82 -9.21
C GLY A 29 19.66 4.35 -8.19
N ILE A 30 18.83 5.26 -7.64
CA ILE A 30 17.82 4.95 -6.62
C ILE A 30 16.43 5.05 -7.25
N GLY A 31 15.67 3.98 -7.21
CA GLY A 31 14.27 3.97 -7.60
C GLY A 31 13.38 4.59 -6.51
N THR A 32 12.41 5.40 -6.92
CA THR A 32 11.35 5.89 -6.03
C THR A 32 10.09 5.06 -6.22
N ILE A 33 9.33 4.85 -5.15
CA ILE A 33 8.09 4.07 -5.14
C ILE A 33 6.93 5.02 -4.77
N ALA A 34 5.88 5.04 -5.59
CA ALA A 34 4.66 5.77 -5.26
C ALA A 34 3.82 4.99 -4.25
N ASP A 35 3.28 5.70 -3.27
CA ASP A 35 2.26 5.18 -2.36
C ASP A 35 0.88 5.30 -3.03
N VAL A 36 0.26 4.18 -3.34
CA VAL A 36 -0.92 4.09 -4.19
C VAL A 36 -2.12 3.61 -3.38
N VAL A 37 -3.08 4.51 -3.16
CA VAL A 37 -4.32 4.25 -2.44
C VAL A 37 -5.44 4.06 -3.45
N ILE A 38 -5.74 2.82 -3.79
CA ILE A 38 -6.77 2.45 -4.77
C ILE A 38 -7.90 1.58 -4.20
N ASN A 39 -7.79 1.14 -2.95
CA ASN A 39 -8.90 0.46 -2.28
C ASN A 39 -10.13 1.35 -2.23
N HIS A 40 -9.95 2.60 -1.88
CA HIS A 40 -11.01 3.57 -1.65
C HIS A 40 -10.63 4.94 -2.22
N ARG A 41 -11.66 5.79 -2.40
CA ARG A 41 -11.46 7.16 -2.87
C ARG A 41 -12.32 8.14 -2.08
N LYS A 42 -11.76 9.34 -1.84
CA LYS A 42 -12.49 10.43 -1.19
C LYS A 42 -13.50 11.06 -2.15
N ASN A 43 -14.68 11.40 -1.62
CA ASN A 43 -15.71 12.14 -2.34
C ASN A 43 -15.42 13.65 -2.35
N VAL A 44 -16.05 14.37 -3.27
CA VAL A 44 -15.94 15.84 -3.36
C VAL A 44 -16.82 16.51 -2.33
N SER A 45 -18.12 16.28 -2.36
CA SER A 45 -19.12 16.96 -1.53
C SER A 45 -20.26 16.08 -1.03
N THR A 46 -20.56 15.01 -1.72
CA THR A 46 -21.59 14.04 -1.35
C THR A 46 -20.99 12.66 -1.06
N TRP A 47 -21.83 11.67 -0.73
CA TRP A 47 -21.38 10.28 -0.55
C TRP A 47 -21.03 9.58 -1.87
N PHE A 48 -21.38 10.17 -3.01
CA PHE A 48 -21.43 9.44 -4.29
C PHE A 48 -20.67 10.13 -5.42
N ASP A 49 -20.20 11.35 -5.20
CA ASP A 49 -19.52 12.14 -6.22
C ASP A 49 -18.00 11.98 -6.14
N PHE A 50 -17.38 11.89 -7.29
CA PHE A 50 -15.93 11.88 -7.42
C PHE A 50 -15.48 13.00 -8.35
N PRO A 51 -14.22 13.46 -8.25
CA PRO A 51 -13.69 14.46 -9.19
C PRO A 51 -13.72 13.94 -10.62
N VAL A 52 -14.10 14.82 -11.53
CA VAL A 52 -13.86 14.63 -12.97
C VAL A 52 -12.48 15.19 -13.28
N GLU A 53 -11.59 14.36 -13.79
CA GLU A 53 -10.21 14.73 -14.06
C GLU A 53 -9.84 14.43 -15.51
N THR A 54 -8.95 15.23 -16.09
CA THR A 54 -8.46 15.03 -17.46
C THR A 54 -6.95 14.79 -17.45
N TYR A 55 -6.53 13.72 -18.12
CA TYR A 55 -5.12 13.40 -18.31
C TYR A 55 -4.88 13.00 -19.77
N LYS A 56 -3.89 13.63 -20.40
CA LYS A 56 -3.54 13.44 -21.83
C LYS A 56 -4.75 13.50 -22.77
N GLY A 57 -5.67 14.44 -22.51
CA GLY A 57 -6.87 14.65 -23.31
C GLY A 57 -8.00 13.63 -23.11
N VAL A 58 -7.84 12.71 -22.18
CA VAL A 58 -8.89 11.74 -21.78
C VAL A 58 -9.48 12.18 -20.45
N THR A 59 -10.82 12.19 -20.38
CA THR A 59 -11.55 12.50 -19.15
C THR A 59 -11.83 11.21 -18.38
N TYR A 60 -11.50 11.22 -17.09
CA TYR A 60 -11.72 10.12 -16.15
C TYR A 60 -12.69 10.56 -15.06
N GLU A 61 -13.74 9.79 -14.88
CA GLU A 61 -14.77 10.03 -13.87
C GLU A 61 -15.19 8.70 -13.25
N MET A 62 -15.02 8.56 -11.93
CA MET A 62 -15.67 7.52 -11.15
C MET A 62 -17.09 7.95 -10.82
N LYS A 63 -18.01 6.99 -10.78
CA LYS A 63 -19.44 7.22 -10.54
C LYS A 63 -19.89 6.48 -9.29
N SER A 64 -21.08 6.80 -8.82
CA SER A 64 -21.70 6.05 -7.72
C SER A 64 -21.78 4.54 -7.99
N THR A 65 -21.92 4.14 -9.25
CA THR A 65 -21.92 2.73 -9.67
C THR A 65 -20.53 2.06 -9.63
N ASP A 66 -19.48 2.79 -9.28
CA ASP A 66 -18.14 2.27 -9.04
C ASP A 66 -17.86 2.06 -7.53
N ILE A 67 -18.84 2.33 -6.66
CA ILE A 67 -18.78 2.10 -5.22
C ILE A 67 -19.36 0.72 -4.90
N CYS A 68 -18.68 -0.06 -4.07
CA CYS A 68 -19.13 -1.38 -3.64
C CYS A 68 -20.51 -1.36 -2.99
N ALA A 69 -21.33 -2.39 -3.25
CA ALA A 69 -22.71 -2.48 -2.73
C ALA A 69 -22.77 -2.53 -1.19
N ASN A 70 -21.76 -3.09 -0.55
CA ASN A 70 -21.66 -3.26 0.91
C ASN A 70 -20.79 -2.19 1.60
N ASP A 71 -20.32 -1.16 0.88
CA ASP A 71 -19.44 -0.11 1.39
C ASP A 71 -19.94 0.46 2.74
N ASP A 72 -19.01 0.66 3.69
CA ASP A 72 -19.24 1.11 5.07
C ASP A 72 -20.29 0.27 5.81
N GLY A 73 -20.17 -1.05 5.74
CA GLY A 73 -21.11 -1.98 6.37
C GLY A 73 -22.55 -1.82 5.85
N GLY A 74 -22.69 -1.36 4.61
CA GLY A 74 -23.98 -1.12 3.93
C GLY A 74 -24.62 0.23 4.30
N LYS A 75 -23.94 1.14 5.01
CA LYS A 75 -24.46 2.47 5.29
C LYS A 75 -24.58 3.30 4.02
N THR A 76 -23.60 3.20 3.13
CA THR A 76 -23.62 3.86 1.83
C THR A 76 -24.83 3.42 0.99
N LYS A 77 -25.14 2.12 1.01
CA LYS A 77 -26.34 1.61 0.33
C LYS A 77 -27.64 2.19 0.89
N LYS A 78 -27.74 2.27 2.22
CA LYS A 78 -28.91 2.89 2.88
C LYS A 78 -29.08 4.36 2.49
N GLU A 79 -27.98 5.09 2.39
CA GLU A 79 -28.03 6.50 1.98
C GLU A 79 -28.34 6.63 0.48
N ALA A 80 -27.80 5.77 -0.34
CA ALA A 80 -28.10 5.72 -1.77
C ALA A 80 -29.58 5.45 -2.04
N ASP A 81 -30.18 4.52 -1.31
CA ASP A 81 -31.61 4.20 -1.45
C ASP A 81 -32.51 5.39 -1.09
N LYS A 82 -32.18 6.16 -0.04
CA LYS A 82 -32.92 7.39 0.33
C LYS A 82 -32.86 8.45 -0.75
N GLN A 83 -31.75 8.56 -1.45
CA GLN A 83 -31.53 9.58 -2.48
C GLN A 83 -31.86 9.08 -3.91
N GLY A 84 -32.27 7.83 -4.08
CA GLY A 84 -32.51 7.23 -5.38
C GLY A 84 -31.23 7.05 -6.22
N VAL A 85 -30.06 6.98 -5.58
CA VAL A 85 -28.77 6.78 -6.23
C VAL A 85 -28.48 5.29 -6.39
N LYS A 86 -27.95 4.90 -7.54
CA LYS A 86 -27.57 3.51 -7.81
C LYS A 86 -26.08 3.29 -7.51
N LEU A 87 -25.77 2.29 -6.71
CA LEU A 87 -24.40 1.80 -6.48
C LEU A 87 -24.08 0.62 -7.43
N SER A 88 -22.84 0.11 -7.37
CA SER A 88 -22.50 -1.18 -7.97
C SER A 88 -23.41 -2.29 -7.42
N SER A 89 -23.59 -3.33 -8.19
CA SER A 89 -24.24 -4.58 -7.74
C SER A 89 -23.25 -5.54 -7.04
N ASN A 90 -21.95 -5.26 -7.13
CA ASN A 90 -20.90 -6.10 -6.56
C ASN A 90 -20.58 -5.67 -5.13
N ASN A 91 -20.37 -6.64 -4.27
CA ASN A 91 -19.76 -6.40 -2.97
C ASN A 91 -18.25 -6.21 -3.11
N ASP A 92 -17.64 -5.64 -2.09
CA ASP A 92 -16.20 -5.63 -1.93
C ASP A 92 -15.64 -7.05 -2.03
N THR A 93 -14.44 -7.16 -2.57
CA THR A 93 -13.74 -8.41 -2.78
C THR A 93 -12.70 -8.71 -1.69
N GLY A 94 -12.61 -7.85 -0.69
CA GLY A 94 -11.77 -7.96 0.49
C GLY A 94 -12.46 -7.49 1.76
N GLU A 95 -11.72 -6.83 2.64
CA GLU A 95 -12.23 -6.27 3.89
C GLU A 95 -12.80 -4.87 3.66
N ASP A 96 -14.05 -4.67 4.06
CA ASP A 96 -14.73 -3.37 4.02
C ASP A 96 -14.05 -2.33 4.92
N TRP A 97 -13.95 -1.09 4.45
CA TRP A 97 -13.41 0.02 5.21
C TRP A 97 -14.27 1.28 5.13
N GLY A 98 -14.85 1.70 6.24
CA GLY A 98 -15.86 2.77 6.31
C GLY A 98 -15.31 4.21 6.27
N GLY A 99 -14.02 4.43 6.00
CA GLY A 99 -13.43 5.78 6.05
C GLY A 99 -13.70 6.64 4.81
N MET A 100 -13.74 6.01 3.64
CA MET A 100 -14.03 6.62 2.33
C MET A 100 -14.84 5.61 1.51
N ARG A 101 -15.06 5.85 0.21
CA ARG A 101 -15.87 4.94 -0.62
C ARG A 101 -15.01 3.84 -1.19
N ASP A 102 -15.30 2.59 -0.82
CA ASP A 102 -14.60 1.42 -1.35
C ASP A 102 -14.96 1.22 -2.82
N LEU A 103 -13.94 1.09 -3.65
CA LEU A 103 -14.08 1.01 -5.10
C LEU A 103 -14.34 -0.42 -5.55
N ASP A 104 -15.33 -0.59 -6.41
CA ASP A 104 -15.61 -1.87 -7.05
C ASP A 104 -14.56 -2.20 -8.11
N HIS A 105 -13.54 -2.94 -7.76
CA HIS A 105 -12.50 -3.38 -8.70
C HIS A 105 -13.00 -4.33 -9.79
N ASN A 106 -14.21 -4.87 -9.70
CA ASN A 106 -14.84 -5.58 -10.84
C ASN A 106 -15.38 -4.59 -11.89
N SER A 107 -15.58 -3.31 -11.56
CA SER A 107 -15.95 -2.29 -12.53
C SER A 107 -14.85 -2.09 -13.56
N GLN A 108 -15.23 -2.18 -14.85
CA GLN A 108 -14.31 -1.87 -15.95
C GLN A 108 -13.86 -0.40 -15.92
N ASN A 109 -14.73 0.50 -15.45
CA ASN A 109 -14.42 1.92 -15.30
C ASN A 109 -13.32 2.12 -14.24
N VAL A 110 -13.46 1.53 -13.05
CA VAL A 110 -12.44 1.56 -12.01
C VAL A 110 -11.11 1.01 -12.52
N GLN A 111 -11.11 -0.17 -13.16
CA GLN A 111 -9.89 -0.76 -13.70
C GLN A 111 -9.22 0.13 -14.76
N THR A 112 -10.01 0.77 -15.62
CA THR A 112 -9.48 1.69 -16.66
C THR A 112 -8.82 2.90 -16.02
N ILE A 113 -9.48 3.51 -15.04
CA ILE A 113 -8.97 4.70 -14.34
C ILE A 113 -7.71 4.35 -13.53
N VAL A 114 -7.72 3.25 -12.78
CA VAL A 114 -6.54 2.79 -12.02
C VAL A 114 -5.36 2.53 -12.95
N LYS A 115 -5.56 1.82 -14.07
CA LYS A 115 -4.48 1.57 -15.03
C LYS A 115 -3.88 2.85 -15.60
N ALA A 116 -4.72 3.83 -15.93
CA ALA A 116 -4.25 5.13 -16.42
C ALA A 116 -3.49 5.91 -15.35
N TYR A 117 -3.95 5.85 -14.10
CA TYR A 117 -3.26 6.46 -12.95
C TYR A 117 -1.86 5.84 -12.73
N LEU A 118 -1.77 4.52 -12.74
CA LEU A 118 -0.49 3.82 -12.58
C LEU A 118 0.47 4.07 -13.76
N ASP A 119 -0.05 4.14 -14.99
CA ASP A 119 0.74 4.52 -16.17
C ASP A 119 1.32 5.92 -16.02
N MET A 120 0.53 6.88 -15.57
CA MET A 120 0.98 8.23 -15.31
C MET A 120 2.10 8.26 -14.27
N LEU A 121 1.97 7.55 -13.16
CA LEU A 121 2.99 7.51 -12.11
C LEU A 121 4.33 6.95 -12.63
N LEU A 122 4.30 5.87 -13.41
CA LEU A 122 5.52 5.27 -13.95
C LEU A 122 6.11 6.07 -15.11
N ASN A 123 5.29 6.42 -16.10
CA ASN A 123 5.78 6.89 -17.39
C ASN A 123 5.84 8.42 -17.49
N ASP A 124 5.07 9.15 -16.68
CA ASP A 124 5.09 10.61 -16.67
C ASP A 124 5.85 11.16 -15.47
N PHE A 125 5.60 10.69 -14.25
CA PHE A 125 6.37 11.08 -13.07
C PHE A 125 7.74 10.41 -12.99
N GLY A 126 7.86 9.17 -13.47
CA GLY A 126 9.10 8.41 -13.49
C GLY A 126 9.38 7.58 -12.24
N TYR A 127 8.36 7.24 -11.46
CA TYR A 127 8.48 6.28 -10.37
C TYR A 127 8.96 4.92 -10.90
N ALA A 128 9.65 4.17 -10.06
CA ALA A 128 10.12 2.81 -10.38
C ALA A 128 9.08 1.74 -10.02
N GLY A 129 8.10 2.06 -9.20
CA GLY A 129 7.11 1.09 -8.74
C GLY A 129 6.12 1.64 -7.73
N PHE A 130 5.44 0.73 -7.06
CA PHE A 130 4.31 1.03 -6.19
C PHE A 130 4.40 0.35 -4.83
N ARG A 131 3.99 1.08 -3.79
CA ARG A 131 3.46 0.53 -2.55
C ARG A 131 1.95 0.64 -2.63
N TYR A 132 1.26 -0.49 -2.69
CA TYR A 132 -0.21 -0.51 -2.64
C TYR A 132 -0.69 -0.49 -1.20
N ASP A 133 -1.41 0.56 -0.85
CA ASP A 133 -2.05 0.75 0.45
C ASP A 133 -3.21 -0.22 0.65
N MET A 134 -3.38 -0.71 1.87
CA MET A 134 -4.56 -1.46 2.32
C MET A 134 -5.03 -2.56 1.34
N VAL A 135 -4.09 -3.38 0.82
CA VAL A 135 -4.43 -4.40 -0.18
C VAL A 135 -5.31 -5.54 0.35
N LYS A 136 -5.58 -5.59 1.64
CA LYS A 136 -6.56 -6.50 2.22
C LYS A 136 -8.01 -6.11 1.90
N GLY A 137 -8.24 -4.85 1.49
CA GLY A 137 -9.55 -4.34 1.14
C GLY A 137 -10.05 -4.78 -0.23
N TYR A 138 -9.21 -5.41 -1.06
CA TYR A 138 -9.64 -5.97 -2.35
C TYR A 138 -8.83 -7.21 -2.72
N SER A 139 -9.38 -8.05 -3.59
CA SER A 139 -8.73 -9.30 -4.01
C SER A 139 -7.36 -9.05 -4.65
N GLY A 140 -6.35 -9.81 -4.25
CA GLY A 140 -5.00 -9.77 -4.83
C GLY A 140 -4.95 -9.94 -6.35
N LYS A 141 -5.97 -10.58 -6.96
CA LYS A 141 -6.08 -10.68 -8.42
C LYS A 141 -6.06 -9.33 -9.13
N PHE A 142 -6.60 -8.28 -8.48
CA PHE A 142 -6.60 -6.93 -9.07
C PHE A 142 -5.22 -6.29 -9.02
N THR A 143 -4.46 -6.49 -7.93
CA THR A 143 -3.04 -6.12 -7.92
C THR A 143 -2.29 -6.81 -9.07
N GLY A 144 -2.57 -8.10 -9.31
CA GLY A 144 -2.04 -8.82 -10.46
C GLY A 144 -2.38 -8.17 -11.80
N ILE A 145 -3.66 -7.86 -12.03
CA ILE A 145 -4.15 -7.18 -13.25
C ILE A 145 -3.47 -5.81 -13.45
N TYR A 146 -3.32 -5.04 -12.38
CA TYR A 146 -2.70 -3.72 -12.44
C TYR A 146 -1.19 -3.79 -12.70
N ASN A 147 -0.49 -4.69 -12.02
CA ASN A 147 0.93 -4.91 -12.26
C ASN A 147 1.21 -5.48 -13.64
N ASP A 148 0.34 -6.36 -14.15
CA ASP A 148 0.47 -6.87 -15.52
C ASP A 148 0.29 -5.76 -16.57
N ALA A 149 -0.60 -4.81 -16.33
CA ALA A 149 -0.81 -3.67 -17.21
C ALA A 149 0.33 -2.64 -17.13
N ALA A 150 0.75 -2.26 -15.92
CA ALA A 150 1.71 -1.19 -15.68
C ALA A 150 3.18 -1.64 -15.79
N LYS A 151 3.49 -2.91 -15.48
CA LYS A 151 4.86 -3.48 -15.49
C LYS A 151 5.85 -2.71 -14.60
N PRO A 152 5.52 -2.43 -13.33
CA PRO A 152 6.44 -1.74 -12.43
C PRO A 152 7.72 -2.58 -12.19
N THR A 153 8.86 -1.92 -11.97
CA THR A 153 10.09 -2.59 -11.54
C THR A 153 9.94 -3.15 -10.12
N TYR A 154 9.23 -2.42 -9.26
CA TYR A 154 8.97 -2.79 -7.86
C TYR A 154 7.48 -2.71 -7.56
N SER A 155 6.98 -3.71 -6.84
CA SER A 155 5.62 -3.71 -6.31
C SER A 155 5.62 -4.33 -4.92
N VAL A 156 5.00 -3.66 -3.97
CA VAL A 156 4.80 -4.17 -2.62
C VAL A 156 3.39 -3.83 -2.14
N GLY A 157 2.71 -4.80 -1.56
CA GLY A 157 1.39 -4.60 -0.95
C GLY A 157 1.45 -4.55 0.57
N GLU A 158 0.66 -3.65 1.14
CA GLU A 158 0.41 -3.59 2.56
C GLU A 158 -0.74 -4.52 2.93
N TYR A 159 -0.44 -5.78 3.14
CA TYR A 159 -1.40 -6.73 3.70
C TYR A 159 -1.20 -6.84 5.22
N TRP A 160 -1.88 -5.98 5.97
CA TRP A 160 -1.72 -5.89 7.42
C TRP A 160 -2.34 -7.09 8.14
N ASN A 161 -1.57 -8.16 8.27
CA ASN A 161 -1.96 -9.36 8.99
C ASN A 161 -0.74 -10.10 9.55
N GLY A 162 -0.83 -10.53 10.81
CA GLY A 162 0.25 -11.31 11.48
C GLY A 162 0.29 -12.79 11.10
N ASN A 163 -0.70 -13.30 10.38
CA ASN A 163 -0.73 -14.70 9.95
C ASN A 163 -0.06 -14.86 8.60
N VAL A 164 1.08 -15.53 8.58
CA VAL A 164 1.89 -15.73 7.36
C VAL A 164 1.11 -16.44 6.25
N SER A 165 0.23 -17.38 6.58
CA SER A 165 -0.56 -18.09 5.58
C SER A 165 -1.56 -17.18 4.86
N VAL A 166 -2.12 -16.20 5.57
CA VAL A 166 -3.04 -15.21 4.99
C VAL A 166 -2.29 -14.30 4.01
N VAL A 167 -1.10 -13.81 4.38
CA VAL A 167 -0.26 -13.00 3.50
C VAL A 167 0.20 -13.79 2.27
N LYS A 168 0.57 -15.07 2.44
CA LYS A 168 0.90 -15.96 1.32
C LYS A 168 -0.28 -16.12 0.35
N ASN A 169 -1.49 -16.34 0.87
CA ASN A 169 -2.69 -16.46 0.02
C ASN A 169 -2.93 -15.20 -0.82
N TRP A 170 -2.68 -14.03 -0.25
CA TRP A 170 -2.75 -12.79 -1.02
C TRP A 170 -1.67 -12.73 -2.11
N LEU A 171 -0.41 -13.08 -1.79
CA LEU A 171 0.67 -13.15 -2.78
C LEU A 171 0.30 -14.09 -3.94
N GLU A 172 -0.22 -15.29 -3.63
CA GLU A 172 -0.68 -16.25 -4.62
C GLU A 172 -1.80 -15.69 -5.50
N ALA A 173 -2.70 -14.89 -4.91
CA ALA A 173 -3.79 -14.23 -5.66
C ALA A 173 -3.29 -13.13 -6.63
N THR A 174 -2.06 -12.60 -6.44
CA THR A 174 -1.47 -11.61 -7.36
C THR A 174 -0.87 -12.23 -8.63
N LYS A 175 -0.91 -13.56 -8.76
CA LYS A 175 -0.30 -14.26 -9.90
C LYS A 175 -0.91 -13.88 -11.24
N VAL A 176 -0.03 -13.68 -12.20
CA VAL A 176 -0.34 -13.58 -13.62
C VAL A 176 0.59 -14.55 -14.36
N ASN A 177 0.04 -15.41 -15.20
CA ASN A 177 0.81 -16.47 -15.89
C ASN A 177 1.71 -17.27 -14.92
N ASP A 178 1.13 -17.71 -13.81
CA ASP A 178 1.78 -18.48 -12.72
C ASP A 178 2.94 -17.77 -11.99
N LYS A 179 3.13 -16.46 -12.20
CA LYS A 179 4.15 -15.66 -11.53
C LYS A 179 3.51 -14.68 -10.56
N ILE A 180 3.94 -14.70 -9.30
CA ILE A 180 3.60 -13.67 -8.30
C ILE A 180 4.13 -12.33 -8.81
N THR A 181 3.29 -11.30 -8.83
CA THR A 181 3.60 -9.99 -9.43
C THR A 181 3.86 -8.90 -8.40
N SER A 182 3.71 -9.18 -7.12
CA SER A 182 3.97 -8.23 -6.02
C SER A 182 4.75 -8.89 -4.89
N ALA A 183 5.54 -8.11 -4.18
CA ALA A 183 5.99 -8.44 -2.83
C ALA A 183 4.93 -8.03 -1.80
N ALA A 184 5.14 -8.40 -0.53
CA ALA A 184 4.33 -7.95 0.60
C ALA A 184 5.22 -7.49 1.75
N PHE A 185 4.77 -6.49 2.50
CA PHE A 185 5.37 -6.20 3.80
C PHE A 185 5.18 -7.40 4.73
N ASP A 186 6.29 -7.86 5.32
CA ASP A 186 6.31 -9.02 6.20
C ASP A 186 5.83 -8.65 7.62
N PHE A 187 4.52 -8.37 7.75
CA PHE A 187 3.90 -8.12 9.04
C PHE A 187 4.08 -9.28 10.03
N PRO A 188 4.03 -10.56 9.60
CA PRO A 188 4.35 -11.67 10.48
C PRO A 188 5.70 -11.53 11.18
N ILE A 189 6.78 -11.22 10.43
CA ILE A 189 8.12 -11.05 11.04
C ILE A 189 8.19 -9.81 11.94
N ARG A 190 7.50 -8.73 11.59
CA ARG A 190 7.40 -7.55 12.45
C ARG A 190 6.80 -7.89 13.82
N TYR A 191 5.73 -8.69 13.84
CA TYR A 191 5.12 -9.12 15.10
C TYR A 191 6.03 -10.04 15.91
N VAL A 192 6.75 -10.94 15.25
CA VAL A 192 7.77 -11.79 15.91
C VAL A 192 8.84 -10.93 16.59
N VAL A 193 9.38 -9.93 15.89
CA VAL A 193 10.40 -9.01 16.43
C VAL A 193 9.84 -8.18 17.59
N ARG A 194 8.62 -7.62 17.42
CA ARG A 194 7.92 -6.86 18.46
C ARG A 194 7.75 -7.68 19.75
N ASP A 195 7.31 -8.92 19.61
CA ASP A 195 7.03 -9.79 20.77
C ASP A 195 8.34 -10.25 21.45
N ALA A 196 9.40 -10.47 20.67
CA ALA A 196 10.73 -10.74 21.20
C ALA A 196 11.27 -9.55 22.04
N ILE A 197 11.09 -8.33 21.57
CA ILE A 197 11.44 -7.11 22.31
C ILE A 197 10.67 -6.98 23.62
N LYS A 198 9.37 -7.32 23.61
CA LYS A 198 8.51 -7.24 24.80
C LYS A 198 8.82 -8.33 25.83
N SER A 199 9.34 -9.47 25.39
CA SER A 199 9.59 -10.64 26.25
C SER A 199 11.08 -10.98 26.34
N ASN A 200 11.59 -11.71 25.36
CA ASN A 200 12.96 -12.18 25.27
C ASN A 200 13.32 -12.53 23.83
N TRP A 201 14.47 -12.08 23.35
CA TRP A 201 14.98 -12.39 22.01
C TRP A 201 15.18 -13.89 21.74
N SER A 202 15.36 -14.71 22.79
CA SER A 202 15.39 -16.18 22.64
C SER A 202 14.07 -16.76 22.17
N THR A 203 12.97 -16.00 22.21
CA THR A 203 11.65 -16.43 21.74
C THR A 203 11.39 -16.09 20.27
N VAL A 204 12.37 -15.48 19.58
CA VAL A 204 12.26 -15.22 18.14
C VAL A 204 12.00 -16.54 17.41
N LYS A 205 10.84 -16.61 16.79
CA LYS A 205 10.41 -17.75 15.99
C LYS A 205 10.70 -17.50 14.52
N THR A 206 10.64 -18.58 13.74
CA THR A 206 10.88 -18.54 12.29
C THR A 206 9.63 -18.20 11.47
N ASP A 207 8.60 -17.62 12.09
CA ASP A 207 7.37 -17.23 11.39
C ASP A 207 7.60 -15.96 10.60
N GLY A 208 7.24 -15.96 9.31
CA GLY A 208 7.37 -14.84 8.40
C GLY A 208 7.64 -15.29 6.98
N LEU A 209 7.38 -14.42 6.02
CA LEU A 209 7.68 -14.67 4.60
C LEU A 209 9.19 -14.85 4.39
N ALA A 210 9.99 -14.02 5.07
CA ALA A 210 11.46 -14.04 4.97
C ALA A 210 12.07 -15.40 5.38
N ASN A 211 11.40 -16.17 6.22
CA ASN A 211 11.86 -17.47 6.71
C ASN A 211 11.33 -18.64 5.87
N ASP A 212 10.51 -18.40 4.87
CA ASP A 212 10.00 -19.42 3.96
C ASP A 212 10.81 -19.44 2.66
N PRO A 213 11.48 -20.56 2.31
CA PRO A 213 12.29 -20.67 1.10
C PRO A 213 11.55 -20.32 -0.20
N ALA A 214 10.23 -20.54 -0.28
CA ALA A 214 9.43 -20.28 -1.45
C ALA A 214 9.00 -18.80 -1.56
N TYR A 215 8.88 -18.12 -0.40
CA TYR A 215 8.30 -16.76 -0.34
C TYR A 215 9.30 -15.67 0.07
N LYS A 216 10.48 -16.00 0.55
CA LYS A 216 11.49 -15.03 1.03
C LYS A 216 11.85 -13.95 0.01
N GLN A 217 11.81 -14.27 -1.28
CA GLN A 217 12.07 -13.31 -2.35
C GLN A 217 10.98 -12.23 -2.48
N TYR A 218 9.79 -12.46 -1.94
CA TYR A 218 8.65 -11.53 -1.93
C TYR A 218 8.48 -10.84 -0.57
N ALA A 219 9.36 -11.11 0.40
CA ALA A 219 9.31 -10.51 1.71
C ALA A 219 9.94 -9.12 1.72
N ILE A 220 9.19 -8.10 2.11
CA ILE A 220 9.75 -6.80 2.49
C ILE A 220 9.74 -6.73 4.02
N THR A 221 10.92 -6.99 4.62
CA THR A 221 11.05 -6.98 6.08
C THR A 221 11.13 -5.56 6.60
N PHE A 222 10.49 -5.27 7.72
CA PHE A 222 10.46 -3.94 8.33
C PHE A 222 10.26 -4.02 9.84
N VAL A 223 10.66 -2.98 10.55
CA VAL A 223 10.49 -2.84 12.00
C VAL A 223 9.27 -1.97 12.31
N GLU A 224 9.21 -0.82 11.70
CA GLU A 224 8.21 0.22 11.95
C GLU A 224 7.81 0.89 10.64
N ASN A 225 6.63 1.49 10.61
CA ASN A 225 6.17 2.35 9.54
C ASN A 225 5.40 3.55 10.12
N HIS A 226 4.88 4.42 9.26
CA HIS A 226 4.14 5.61 9.64
C HIS A 226 2.82 5.33 10.37
N ASP A 227 2.26 4.11 10.27
CA ASP A 227 1.02 3.74 10.96
C ASP A 227 1.27 3.00 12.28
N THR A 228 2.45 2.41 12.44
CA THR A 228 2.79 1.70 13.68
C THR A 228 3.65 2.52 14.64
N GLU A 229 4.19 3.65 14.19
CA GLU A 229 5.04 4.51 15.00
C GLU A 229 4.32 5.14 16.20
N TYR A 230 5.09 5.51 17.19
CA TYR A 230 4.59 6.34 18.27
C TYR A 230 4.45 7.80 17.83
N ARG A 231 3.22 8.31 17.80
CA ARG A 231 2.91 9.71 17.51
C ARG A 231 2.63 10.50 18.79
N SER A 232 1.79 9.95 19.67
CA SER A 232 1.44 10.53 20.96
C SER A 232 0.90 9.46 21.91
N ALA A 233 0.59 9.82 23.15
CA ALA A 233 0.00 8.88 24.12
C ALA A 233 -1.42 8.40 23.69
N SER A 234 -2.13 9.20 22.89
CA SER A 234 -3.46 8.88 22.36
C SER A 234 -3.43 8.27 20.96
N GLU A 235 -2.31 8.40 20.23
CA GLU A 235 -2.15 7.95 18.85
C GLU A 235 -0.96 6.99 18.74
N GLN A 236 -1.13 5.77 19.19
CA GLN A 236 -0.12 4.73 19.08
C GLN A 236 -0.76 3.41 18.69
N GLN A 237 -0.23 2.81 17.65
CA GLN A 237 -0.73 1.59 17.03
C GLN A 237 0.12 0.35 17.36
N ASP A 238 0.93 0.35 18.38
CA ASP A 238 1.87 -0.73 18.70
C ASP A 238 3.33 -0.45 18.32
N PRO A 239 3.85 0.72 18.73
CA PRO A 239 5.19 1.15 18.35
C PRO A 239 6.29 0.32 19.01
N ILE A 240 7.42 0.19 18.30
CA ILE A 240 8.65 -0.38 18.81
C ILE A 240 9.52 0.77 19.33
N ARG A 241 9.51 0.98 20.66
CA ARG A 241 10.23 2.08 21.33
C ARG A 241 11.49 1.64 22.09
N LYS A 242 11.70 0.33 22.18
CA LYS A 242 12.84 -0.28 22.87
C LYS A 242 13.58 -1.19 21.91
N ASP A 243 14.87 -1.33 22.06
CA ASP A 243 15.70 -2.23 21.26
C ASP A 243 15.59 -1.99 19.74
N THR A 244 15.31 -0.74 19.33
CA THR A 244 15.11 -0.35 17.92
C THR A 244 16.31 -0.73 17.05
N LEU A 245 17.54 -0.59 17.54
CA LEU A 245 18.74 -0.99 16.79
C LEU A 245 18.83 -2.51 16.63
N ALA A 246 18.53 -3.28 17.67
CA ALA A 246 18.52 -4.74 17.59
C ALA A 246 17.44 -5.23 16.60
N ALA A 247 16.27 -4.57 16.59
CA ALA A 247 15.22 -4.86 15.64
C ALA A 247 15.63 -4.59 14.17
N ASN A 248 16.29 -3.44 13.94
CA ASN A 248 16.82 -3.12 12.61
C ASN A 248 17.95 -4.09 12.22
N ALA A 249 18.84 -4.46 13.11
CA ALA A 249 19.88 -5.47 12.87
C ALA A 249 19.26 -6.81 12.46
N TYR A 250 18.17 -7.22 13.13
CA TYR A 250 17.47 -8.46 12.81
C TYR A 250 16.91 -8.47 11.38
N ILE A 251 16.19 -7.42 10.96
CA ILE A 251 15.62 -7.36 9.61
C ILE A 251 16.69 -7.22 8.52
N LEU A 252 17.79 -6.50 8.80
CA LEU A 252 18.91 -6.36 7.88
C LEU A 252 19.66 -7.69 7.68
N ALA A 253 19.71 -8.55 8.71
CA ALA A 253 20.32 -9.88 8.63
C ALA A 253 19.35 -10.97 8.11
N SER A 254 18.06 -10.68 8.00
CA SER A 254 17.04 -11.62 7.52
C SER A 254 17.08 -11.75 6.00
N CYS A 255 16.52 -12.86 5.47
CA CYS A 255 16.25 -12.95 4.04
C CYS A 255 15.16 -11.94 3.63
N GLY A 256 15.04 -11.70 2.31
CA GLY A 256 14.11 -10.72 1.75
C GLY A 256 14.76 -9.36 1.52
N THR A 257 13.96 -8.34 1.32
CA THR A 257 14.41 -6.97 1.12
C THR A 257 14.10 -6.15 2.37
N PRO A 258 15.11 -5.64 3.10
CA PRO A 258 14.87 -4.83 4.29
C PRO A 258 14.37 -3.43 3.92
N CYS A 259 13.36 -2.96 4.66
CA CYS A 259 12.83 -1.60 4.59
C CYS A 259 13.10 -0.89 5.91
N VAL A 260 14.08 0.01 5.92
CA VAL A 260 14.42 0.82 7.10
C VAL A 260 13.45 1.99 7.20
N PHE A 261 12.76 2.12 8.33
CA PHE A 261 11.84 3.23 8.56
C PHE A 261 12.61 4.55 8.63
N TYR A 262 12.17 5.56 7.89
CA TYR A 262 12.88 6.83 7.74
C TYR A 262 13.20 7.52 9.07
N LYS A 263 12.28 7.46 10.04
CA LYS A 263 12.49 8.03 11.37
C LYS A 263 13.60 7.30 12.13
N HIS A 264 13.66 5.97 12.05
CA HIS A 264 14.79 5.19 12.60
C HIS A 264 16.12 5.57 11.93
N TRP A 265 16.09 5.79 10.60
CA TRP A 265 17.27 6.26 9.89
C TRP A 265 17.74 7.64 10.37
N ILE A 266 16.81 8.58 10.60
CA ILE A 266 17.17 9.91 11.13
C ILE A 266 17.76 9.80 12.53
N ASP A 267 17.12 9.06 13.42
CA ASP A 267 17.49 8.97 14.84
C ASP A 267 18.77 8.15 15.08
N CYS A 268 19.02 7.11 14.27
CA CYS A 268 20.08 6.12 14.46
C CYS A 268 20.97 5.94 13.22
N LYS A 269 21.15 6.99 12.41
CA LYS A 269 21.78 6.92 11.08
C LYS A 269 23.14 6.24 11.08
N GLN A 270 24.03 6.58 12.02
CA GLN A 270 25.40 6.06 12.04
C GLN A 270 25.41 4.55 12.34
N ASP A 271 24.61 4.14 13.31
CA ASP A 271 24.52 2.73 13.72
C ASP A 271 23.87 1.87 12.62
N ILE A 272 22.76 2.34 12.04
CA ILE A 272 22.09 1.63 10.94
C ILE A 272 23.01 1.55 9.71
N LYS A 273 23.72 2.64 9.38
CA LYS A 273 24.70 2.64 8.28
C LYS A 273 25.84 1.65 8.52
N ALA A 274 26.27 1.47 9.76
CA ALA A 274 27.32 0.51 10.10
C ALA A 274 26.84 -0.96 10.00
N MET A 275 25.54 -1.20 10.06
CA MET A 275 24.95 -2.54 9.90
C MET A 275 24.68 -2.93 8.44
N ILE A 276 24.56 -1.94 7.52
CA ILE A 276 24.40 -2.15 6.08
C ILE A 276 25.75 -2.44 5.42
#